data_62c5ca0870939a3dcce4a4dc261ac53b
#
_entry.id   62c5ca0870939a3dcce4a4dc261ac53b
#
_cell.length_a   1.000
_cell.length_b   1.000
_cell.length_c   1.000
_cell.angle_alpha   90.00
_cell.angle_beta   90.00
_cell.angle_gamma   90.00
#
_symmetry.space_group_name_H-M   'P 1'
#
loop_
_entity.id
_entity.type
_entity.pdbx_description
1 polymer ?
#
loop_
_entity_poly.entity_id
_entity_poly.type
_entity_poly.pdbx_seq_one_letter_code
_entity_poly.pdbx_strand_id
1 'polypeptide(L)'
;MSDQQQSTTQAFPSSDQQQSSTQAFVKKTAAQRKLYESGNELAAYAAKQINYHIMGYYPITPSTQIAENLDLSGARGEHNIRLIAAEGEHSAAGICYGASAGGGRVFNATSANGLLYALEQFPVQSGTRMPMVMNVACRTVSGPLCIKGDHSDIMYLLNTGWIILFADDPQMVYDFNLIALKLAEKVNLPVVVAFDGFFTSHQKQKCMVFSEDETVQHFIGKKLSCDNPEISAFARNDSTGENRFYSVLDLNHPVSVGSYMNEPDIINNKYQLFLAMEETRKKLPMLFDEFASLSGRMHTFCRGYLCEDADII
;
A
#
# COMPACT_ATOMS: atom_id res chain seq x y z
N MET A 1 -51.36 13.00 -7.85
CA MET A 1 -50.44 12.26 -8.72
C MET A 1 -49.28 11.89 -7.85
N SER A 2 -49.25 10.62 -7.43
CA SER A 2 -48.34 10.06 -6.44
C SER A 2 -47.23 9.32 -7.16
N ASP A 3 -46.00 9.82 -7.08
CA ASP A 3 -44.83 9.11 -7.55
C ASP A 3 -44.27 8.24 -6.41
N GLN A 4 -44.38 6.94 -6.59
CA GLN A 4 -43.76 5.93 -5.76
C GLN A 4 -42.29 5.80 -6.17
N GLN A 5 -41.36 6.18 -5.29
CA GLN A 5 -39.95 5.80 -5.37
C GLN A 5 -39.80 4.34 -4.93
N GLN A 6 -39.48 3.47 -5.87
CA GLN A 6 -39.07 2.09 -5.57
C GLN A 6 -37.62 2.10 -5.12
N SER A 7 -37.38 1.80 -3.85
CA SER A 7 -36.05 1.49 -3.30
C SER A 7 -35.67 0.06 -3.69
N THR A 8 -34.68 -0.08 -4.55
CA THR A 8 -34.04 -1.36 -4.86
C THR A 8 -33.04 -1.71 -3.75
N THR A 9 -33.49 -2.47 -2.77
CA THR A 9 -32.62 -3.11 -1.79
C THR A 9 -31.95 -4.32 -2.46
N GLN A 10 -30.65 -4.24 -2.77
CA GLN A 10 -29.88 -5.41 -3.16
C GLN A 10 -29.64 -6.27 -1.93
N ALA A 11 -30.25 -7.46 -1.90
CA ALA A 11 -30.06 -8.46 -0.86
C ALA A 11 -28.67 -9.10 -1.01
N PHE A 12 -27.94 -9.20 0.10
CA PHE A 12 -26.71 -9.97 0.18
C PHE A 12 -27.04 -11.47 0.06
N PRO A 13 -26.19 -12.27 -0.63
CA PRO A 13 -26.44 -13.71 -0.75
C PRO A 13 -26.33 -14.41 0.62
N SER A 14 -27.27 -15.32 0.88
CA SER A 14 -27.35 -16.11 2.11
C SER A 14 -26.12 -17.01 2.30
N SER A 15 -25.80 -17.33 3.56
CA SER A 15 -24.67 -18.14 4.00
C SER A 15 -24.51 -19.51 3.31
N ASP A 16 -25.57 -20.09 2.78
CA ASP A 16 -25.56 -21.40 2.11
C ASP A 16 -24.92 -21.38 0.71
N GLN A 17 -24.81 -20.21 0.06
CA GLN A 17 -24.09 -20.09 -1.21
C GLN A 17 -22.58 -19.93 -1.05
N GLN A 18 -22.10 -19.55 0.13
CA GLN A 18 -20.64 -19.44 0.40
C GLN A 18 -20.00 -20.79 0.72
N GLN A 19 -20.76 -21.77 1.22
CA GLN A 19 -20.21 -23.10 1.54
C GLN A 19 -19.98 -24.00 0.31
N SER A 20 -20.67 -23.76 -0.80
CA SER A 20 -20.51 -24.58 -2.01
C SER A 20 -19.28 -24.22 -2.87
N SER A 21 -18.70 -23.04 -2.68
CA SER A 21 -17.51 -22.58 -3.42
C SER A 21 -16.17 -22.99 -2.80
N THR A 22 -16.18 -23.52 -1.58
CA THR A 22 -14.96 -23.85 -0.82
C THR A 22 -14.35 -25.20 -1.23
N GLN A 23 -15.02 -26.05 -2.02
CA GLN A 23 -14.53 -27.38 -2.39
C GLN A 23 -13.75 -27.47 -3.71
N ALA A 24 -13.58 -26.38 -4.47
CA ALA A 24 -12.98 -26.44 -5.81
C ALA A 24 -11.52 -25.94 -5.93
N PHE A 25 -10.87 -25.52 -4.86
CA PHE A 25 -9.52 -24.93 -4.94
C PHE A 25 -8.47 -25.65 -4.09
N VAL A 26 -8.09 -26.86 -4.48
CA VAL A 26 -6.78 -27.40 -4.10
C VAL A 26 -5.76 -27.00 -5.18
N LYS A 27 -5.55 -25.71 -5.41
CA LYS A 27 -4.30 -25.24 -6.00
C LYS A 27 -3.24 -25.36 -4.91
N LYS A 28 -2.13 -26.06 -5.21
CA LYS A 28 -0.99 -26.18 -4.31
C LYS A 28 -0.49 -24.75 -4.00
N THR A 29 -0.70 -24.30 -2.78
CA THR A 29 -0.18 -22.98 -2.33
C THR A 29 1.33 -22.94 -2.45
N ALA A 30 1.88 -21.74 -2.63
CA ALA A 30 3.33 -21.54 -2.65
C ALA A 30 3.97 -21.97 -1.32
N ALA A 31 5.25 -22.38 -1.36
CA ALA A 31 5.97 -22.77 -0.16
C ALA A 31 6.07 -21.60 0.83
N GLN A 32 5.76 -21.89 2.09
CA GLN A 32 5.79 -20.91 3.16
C GLN A 32 6.58 -21.42 4.36
N ARG A 33 7.24 -20.54 5.05
CA ARG A 33 7.92 -20.82 6.31
C ARG A 33 7.23 -20.09 7.47
N LYS A 34 7.31 -20.70 8.64
CA LYS A 34 6.79 -20.14 9.88
C LYS A 34 7.85 -19.22 10.52
N LEU A 35 7.44 -18.01 10.85
CA LEU A 35 8.22 -17.09 11.69
C LEU A 35 7.43 -16.75 12.96
N TYR A 36 8.12 -16.19 13.94
CA TYR A 36 7.52 -15.67 15.16
C TYR A 36 8.04 -14.24 15.36
N GLU A 37 7.35 -13.29 14.72
CA GLU A 37 7.81 -11.92 14.56
C GLU A 37 6.67 -10.92 14.82
N SER A 38 7.04 -9.66 15.05
CA SER A 38 6.14 -8.53 15.21
C SER A 38 5.76 -7.89 13.86
N GLY A 39 4.79 -6.99 13.87
CA GLY A 39 4.41 -6.24 12.66
C GLY A 39 5.55 -5.44 12.05
N ASN A 40 6.38 -4.78 12.88
CA ASN A 40 7.55 -4.05 12.39
C ASN A 40 8.58 -4.98 11.72
N GLU A 41 8.87 -6.13 12.34
CA GLU A 41 9.79 -7.11 11.80
C GLU A 41 9.27 -7.69 10.48
N LEU A 42 7.95 -7.93 10.40
CA LEU A 42 7.31 -8.45 9.18
C LEU A 42 7.16 -7.39 8.07
N ALA A 43 6.98 -6.13 8.42
CA ALA A 43 7.04 -5.03 7.45
C ALA A 43 8.43 -4.94 6.80
N ALA A 44 9.49 -4.99 7.63
CA ALA A 44 10.87 -5.04 7.14
C ALA A 44 11.15 -6.31 6.33
N TYR A 45 10.62 -7.45 6.78
CA TYR A 45 10.77 -8.72 6.06
C TYR A 45 10.12 -8.68 4.67
N ALA A 46 8.88 -8.18 4.58
CA ALA A 46 8.19 -7.99 3.30
C ALA A 46 8.97 -7.02 2.39
N ALA A 47 9.42 -5.89 2.95
CA ALA A 47 10.22 -4.92 2.20
C ALA A 47 11.52 -5.51 1.66
N LYS A 48 12.20 -6.38 2.43
CA LYS A 48 13.37 -7.12 2.00
C LYS A 48 13.06 -8.07 0.84
N GLN A 49 12.01 -8.87 0.92
CA GLN A 49 11.61 -9.79 -0.16
C GLN A 49 11.19 -9.05 -1.44
N ILE A 50 10.52 -7.91 -1.30
CA ILE A 50 10.20 -7.01 -2.41
C ILE A 50 11.48 -6.43 -3.01
N ASN A 51 12.51 -6.21 -2.20
CA ASN A 51 13.76 -5.58 -2.56
C ASN A 51 13.55 -4.20 -3.20
N TYR A 52 12.93 -3.28 -2.43
CA TYR A 52 12.72 -1.91 -2.88
C TYR A 52 14.03 -1.25 -3.34
N HIS A 53 13.97 -0.27 -4.21
CA HIS A 53 15.17 0.46 -4.64
C HIS A 53 15.66 1.43 -3.55
N ILE A 54 14.71 2.14 -2.92
CA ILE A 54 15.01 3.19 -1.94
C ILE A 54 14.00 3.11 -0.79
N MET A 55 14.51 3.31 0.43
CA MET A 55 13.73 3.71 1.60
C MET A 55 14.21 5.09 2.06
N GLY A 56 13.40 6.12 1.88
CA GLY A 56 13.59 7.41 2.55
C GLY A 56 12.94 7.35 3.93
N TYR A 57 13.67 7.66 5.00
CA TYR A 57 13.13 7.54 6.35
C TYR A 57 13.68 8.57 7.33
N TYR A 58 12.93 8.80 8.38
CA TYR A 58 13.37 9.43 9.61
C TYR A 58 12.89 8.58 10.80
N PRO A 59 13.75 8.29 11.80
CA PRO A 59 13.40 7.38 12.88
C PRO A 59 12.36 8.02 13.81
N ILE A 60 11.21 7.37 13.96
CA ILE A 60 10.16 7.75 14.89
C ILE A 60 9.49 6.53 15.51
N THR A 61 9.38 6.51 16.86
CA THR A 61 8.68 5.45 17.61
C THR A 61 7.17 5.49 17.29
N PRO A 62 6.52 4.31 17.03
CA PRO A 62 7.04 2.95 17.14
C PRO A 62 7.53 2.32 15.83
N SER A 63 7.61 3.04 14.71
CA SER A 63 8.02 2.50 13.40
C SER A 63 9.54 2.35 13.21
N THR A 64 10.37 2.86 14.13
CA THR A 64 11.84 2.88 14.00
C THR A 64 12.44 1.51 13.71
N GLN A 65 11.93 0.45 14.33
CA GLN A 65 12.44 -0.93 14.14
C GLN A 65 12.34 -1.41 12.69
N ILE A 66 11.46 -0.86 11.85
CA ILE A 66 11.37 -1.23 10.45
C ILE A 66 12.68 -0.87 9.74
N ALA A 67 13.13 0.37 9.89
CA ALA A 67 14.39 0.83 9.29
C ALA A 67 15.61 0.14 9.91
N GLU A 68 15.64 -0.06 11.23
CA GLU A 68 16.72 -0.76 11.93
C GLU A 68 16.88 -2.21 11.44
N ASN A 69 15.79 -2.95 11.27
CA ASN A 69 15.82 -4.31 10.75
C ASN A 69 16.30 -4.36 9.27
N LEU A 70 15.90 -3.38 8.46
CA LEU A 70 16.36 -3.27 7.09
C LEU A 70 17.87 -2.90 7.05
N ASP A 71 18.33 -1.96 7.86
CA ASP A 71 19.74 -1.59 7.93
C ASP A 71 20.61 -2.79 8.35
N LEU A 72 20.18 -3.51 9.38
CA LEU A 72 20.87 -4.70 9.85
C LEU A 72 20.94 -5.82 8.79
N SER A 73 19.82 -6.07 8.08
CA SER A 73 19.81 -7.08 7.01
C SER A 73 20.57 -6.62 5.77
N GLY A 74 20.58 -5.32 5.47
CA GLY A 74 21.40 -4.73 4.42
C GLY A 74 22.91 -4.86 4.71
N ALA A 75 23.32 -4.63 5.95
CA ALA A 75 24.70 -4.83 6.39
C ALA A 75 25.16 -6.30 6.28
N ARG A 76 24.22 -7.25 6.29
CA ARG A 76 24.49 -8.68 6.04
C ARG A 76 24.45 -9.06 4.56
N GLY A 77 24.17 -8.12 3.67
CA GLY A 77 24.05 -8.37 2.24
C GLY A 77 22.78 -9.12 1.82
N GLU A 78 21.71 -9.07 2.65
CA GLU A 78 20.48 -9.81 2.38
C GLU A 78 19.54 -9.09 1.41
N HIS A 79 19.80 -7.84 1.04
CA HIS A 79 19.04 -7.05 0.06
C HIS A 79 19.88 -5.88 -0.48
N ASN A 80 19.37 -5.21 -1.53
CA ASN A 80 20.02 -4.06 -2.17
C ASN A 80 19.28 -2.74 -1.95
N ILE A 81 18.38 -2.66 -0.97
CA ILE A 81 17.62 -1.45 -0.68
C ILE A 81 18.56 -0.35 -0.20
N ARG A 82 18.54 0.80 -0.87
CA ARG A 82 19.28 1.97 -0.42
C ARG A 82 18.46 2.72 0.65
N LEU A 83 18.93 2.66 1.89
CA LEU A 83 18.34 3.41 2.99
C LEU A 83 18.93 4.83 3.01
N ILE A 84 18.05 5.84 3.02
CA ILE A 84 18.44 7.25 3.04
C ILE A 84 17.79 7.90 4.24
N ALA A 85 18.58 8.14 5.28
CA ALA A 85 18.14 8.89 6.45
C ALA A 85 18.04 10.38 6.09
N ALA A 86 16.88 10.96 6.34
CA ALA A 86 16.63 12.40 6.17
C ALA A 86 16.75 13.14 7.52
N GLU A 87 16.72 14.44 7.50
CA GLU A 87 16.69 15.29 8.69
C GLU A 87 15.28 15.41 9.32
N GLY A 88 14.26 14.89 8.63
CA GLY A 88 12.88 14.87 9.09
C GLY A 88 11.97 14.14 8.12
N GLU A 89 10.75 13.85 8.56
CA GLU A 89 9.77 13.05 7.81
C GLU A 89 9.29 13.72 6.53
N HIS A 90 9.23 15.05 6.50
CA HIS A 90 8.89 15.80 5.28
C HIS A 90 9.91 15.54 4.17
N SER A 91 11.20 15.64 4.48
CA SER A 91 12.27 15.35 3.52
C SER A 91 12.34 13.87 3.16
N ALA A 92 12.08 12.97 4.12
CA ALA A 92 11.97 11.54 3.85
C ALA A 92 10.87 11.24 2.81
N ALA A 93 9.71 11.88 2.96
CA ALA A 93 8.62 11.78 1.99
C ALA A 93 9.01 12.37 0.62
N GLY A 94 9.77 13.48 0.60
CA GLY A 94 10.31 14.11 -0.61
C GLY A 94 11.31 13.20 -1.35
N ILE A 95 12.18 12.50 -0.61
CA ILE A 95 13.11 11.48 -1.17
C ILE A 95 12.32 10.38 -1.87
N CYS A 96 11.27 9.87 -1.21
CA CYS A 96 10.40 8.84 -1.79
C CYS A 96 9.66 9.34 -3.04
N TYR A 97 9.19 10.59 -3.01
CA TYR A 97 8.56 11.23 -4.16
C TYR A 97 9.49 11.30 -5.36
N GLY A 98 10.68 11.85 -5.18
CA GLY A 98 11.68 11.96 -6.26
C GLY A 98 12.11 10.59 -6.80
N ALA A 99 12.30 9.61 -5.93
CA ALA A 99 12.68 8.26 -6.33
C ALA A 99 11.54 7.53 -7.08
N SER A 100 10.28 7.74 -6.68
CA SER A 100 9.13 7.21 -7.42
C SER A 100 8.97 7.86 -8.80
N ALA A 101 9.16 9.19 -8.88
CA ALA A 101 9.18 9.91 -10.16
C ALA A 101 10.30 9.42 -11.08
N GLY A 102 11.47 9.05 -10.53
CA GLY A 102 12.55 8.40 -11.25
C GLY A 102 12.30 6.94 -11.62
N GLY A 103 11.11 6.42 -11.36
CA GLY A 103 10.72 5.05 -11.68
C GLY A 103 11.14 4.00 -10.64
N GLY A 104 11.63 4.39 -9.46
CA GLY A 104 11.99 3.47 -8.38
C GLY A 104 10.76 2.86 -7.68
N ARG A 105 10.89 1.62 -7.17
CA ARG A 105 10.04 1.11 -6.10
C ARG A 105 10.51 1.71 -4.80
N VAL A 106 9.64 2.39 -4.08
CA VAL A 106 10.01 3.15 -2.89
C VAL A 106 9.19 2.75 -1.68
N PHE A 107 9.82 2.83 -0.52
CA PHE A 107 9.27 2.46 0.76
C PHE A 107 9.53 3.56 1.79
N ASN A 108 8.60 3.76 2.70
CA ASN A 108 8.74 4.66 3.84
C ASN A 108 8.05 4.04 5.07
N ALA A 109 8.45 4.48 6.25
CA ALA A 109 7.79 4.12 7.49
C ALA A 109 7.79 5.31 8.44
N THR A 110 6.63 5.57 9.08
CA THR A 110 6.46 6.71 10.00
C THR A 110 5.37 6.43 11.05
N SER A 111 5.08 7.43 11.88
CA SER A 111 4.09 7.36 12.95
C SER A 111 3.68 8.76 13.39
N ALA A 112 2.45 8.93 13.87
CA ALA A 112 1.97 10.11 14.60
C ALA A 112 2.42 11.47 14.04
N ASN A 113 3.19 12.23 14.85
CA ASN A 113 3.67 13.57 14.48
C ASN A 113 4.56 13.56 13.24
N GLY A 114 5.29 12.47 12.99
CA GLY A 114 6.07 12.33 11.77
C GLY A 114 5.18 12.23 10.52
N LEU A 115 4.05 11.52 10.62
CA LEU A 115 3.04 11.52 9.58
C LEU A 115 2.49 12.93 9.32
N LEU A 116 2.19 13.67 10.39
CA LEU A 116 1.68 15.04 10.27
C LEU A 116 2.74 16.00 9.72
N TYR A 117 4.00 15.82 10.09
CA TYR A 117 5.09 16.64 9.56
C TYR A 117 5.28 16.44 8.04
N ALA A 118 5.02 15.24 7.54
CA ALA A 118 5.08 14.94 6.11
C ALA A 118 3.76 15.22 5.35
N LEU A 119 2.70 15.65 6.02
CA LEU A 119 1.34 15.73 5.48
C LEU A 119 1.23 16.55 4.19
N GLU A 120 2.02 17.62 4.06
CA GLU A 120 2.05 18.47 2.87
C GLU A 120 2.41 17.68 1.59
N GLN A 121 3.28 16.67 1.71
CA GLN A 121 3.74 15.86 0.59
C GLN A 121 2.65 14.93 0.03
N PHE A 122 1.75 14.45 0.87
CA PHE A 122 0.85 13.35 0.50
C PHE A 122 -0.17 13.71 -0.59
N PRO A 123 -0.84 14.88 -0.56
CA PRO A 123 -1.71 15.29 -1.66
C PRO A 123 -0.96 15.51 -2.98
N VAL A 124 0.32 15.92 -2.90
CA VAL A 124 1.17 16.08 -4.08
C VAL A 124 1.48 14.72 -4.70
N GLN A 125 1.87 13.75 -3.87
CA GLN A 125 2.23 12.40 -4.30
C GLN A 125 1.06 11.66 -4.95
N SER A 126 -0.14 11.76 -4.38
CA SER A 126 -1.36 11.18 -4.96
C SER A 126 -1.83 11.94 -6.20
N GLY A 127 -1.82 13.28 -6.17
CA GLY A 127 -2.22 14.13 -7.29
C GLY A 127 -1.32 13.98 -8.52
N THR A 128 -0.03 13.69 -8.31
CA THR A 128 0.93 13.40 -9.39
C THR A 128 1.02 11.92 -9.72
N ARG A 129 0.20 11.08 -9.08
CA ARG A 129 0.04 9.65 -9.40
C ARG A 129 1.33 8.83 -9.19
N MET A 130 2.06 9.10 -8.10
CA MET A 130 3.31 8.40 -7.76
C MET A 130 3.05 7.13 -6.96
N PRO A 131 3.28 5.92 -7.53
CA PRO A 131 3.13 4.67 -6.81
C PRO A 131 4.23 4.51 -5.75
N MET A 132 3.84 4.32 -4.50
CA MET A 132 4.74 4.05 -3.38
C MET A 132 4.01 3.35 -2.24
N VAL A 133 4.76 2.76 -1.33
CA VAL A 133 4.22 2.13 -0.12
C VAL A 133 4.80 2.80 1.12
N MET A 134 3.92 3.12 2.06
CA MET A 134 4.31 3.62 3.37
C MET A 134 3.70 2.76 4.46
N ASN A 135 4.47 2.43 5.49
CA ASN A 135 3.96 1.79 6.69
C ASN A 135 3.74 2.84 7.78
N VAL A 136 2.59 2.79 8.43
CA VAL A 136 2.28 3.66 9.57
C VAL A 136 1.98 2.78 10.78
N ALA A 137 2.94 2.76 11.71
CA ALA A 137 2.69 2.20 13.04
C ALA A 137 1.96 3.26 13.87
N CYS A 138 0.63 3.18 13.87
CA CYS A 138 -0.25 4.22 14.37
C CYS A 138 -0.12 4.44 15.86
N ARG A 139 -0.01 5.69 16.27
CA ARG A 139 -0.01 6.10 17.68
C ARG A 139 -0.67 7.46 17.87
N THR A 140 -0.90 7.80 19.14
CA THR A 140 -1.43 9.11 19.54
C THR A 140 -0.60 10.26 18.97
N VAL A 141 -1.27 11.21 18.32
CA VAL A 141 -0.67 12.50 17.96
C VAL A 141 -0.38 13.28 19.25
N SER A 142 0.86 13.78 19.38
CA SER A 142 1.33 14.43 20.61
C SER A 142 0.52 15.67 20.96
N GLY A 143 0.22 15.76 22.25
CA GLY A 143 -0.39 16.88 22.89
C GLY A 143 -1.21 16.47 24.13
N PRO A 144 -0.60 15.87 25.17
CA PRO A 144 0.82 15.56 25.46
C PRO A 144 1.38 14.36 24.67
N LEU A 145 2.70 14.17 24.76
CA LEU A 145 3.36 13.01 24.15
C LEU A 145 2.86 11.70 24.76
N CYS A 146 2.34 10.82 23.92
CA CYS A 146 2.02 9.44 24.26
C CYS A 146 2.51 8.54 23.12
N ILE A 147 3.19 7.44 23.45
CA ILE A 147 3.73 6.51 22.46
C ILE A 147 2.87 5.25 22.27
N LYS A 148 1.76 5.17 22.99
CA LYS A 148 0.85 4.01 22.89
C LYS A 148 0.04 4.04 21.60
N GLY A 149 -0.42 2.85 21.18
CA GLY A 149 -1.29 2.66 20.03
C GLY A 149 -2.55 3.52 20.10
N ASP A 150 -2.83 4.17 18.99
CA ASP A 150 -3.99 5.01 18.74
C ASP A 150 -4.09 5.20 17.23
N HIS A 151 -5.27 5.43 16.71
CA HIS A 151 -5.47 5.53 15.25
C HIS A 151 -5.82 6.94 14.80
N SER A 152 -5.63 7.95 15.66
CA SER A 152 -5.93 9.35 15.33
C SER A 152 -5.02 9.92 14.24
N ASP A 153 -3.77 9.46 14.17
CA ASP A 153 -2.79 9.91 13.18
C ASP A 153 -3.19 9.52 11.75
N ILE A 154 -3.61 8.27 11.54
CA ILE A 154 -3.97 7.80 10.19
C ILE A 154 -5.21 8.52 9.62
N MET A 155 -6.08 9.06 10.48
CA MET A 155 -7.28 9.80 10.05
C MET A 155 -6.94 11.07 9.25
N TYR A 156 -5.75 11.66 9.46
CA TYR A 156 -5.30 12.81 8.65
C TYR A 156 -5.04 12.47 7.19
N LEU A 157 -4.89 11.18 6.84
CA LEU A 157 -4.70 10.76 5.44
C LEU A 157 -5.99 10.60 4.64
N LEU A 158 -7.17 10.61 5.27
CA LEU A 158 -8.46 10.34 4.59
C LEU A 158 -8.73 11.24 3.38
N ASN A 159 -8.23 12.47 3.40
CA ASN A 159 -8.44 13.45 2.33
C ASN A 159 -7.21 13.67 1.43
N THR A 160 -6.17 12.86 1.55
CA THR A 160 -4.91 13.05 0.82
C THR A 160 -4.84 12.32 -0.52
N GLY A 161 -5.83 11.47 -0.82
CA GLY A 161 -5.81 10.65 -2.03
C GLY A 161 -4.90 9.42 -1.94
N TRP A 162 -4.46 9.04 -0.75
CA TRP A 162 -3.78 7.79 -0.48
C TRP A 162 -4.79 6.66 -0.21
N ILE A 163 -4.45 5.46 -0.65
CA ILE A 163 -5.20 4.24 -0.31
C ILE A 163 -4.71 3.76 1.06
N ILE A 164 -5.62 3.43 1.97
CA ILE A 164 -5.29 2.96 3.31
C ILE A 164 -5.74 1.50 3.45
N LEU A 165 -4.78 0.60 3.70
CA LEU A 165 -5.00 -0.78 4.10
C LEU A 165 -4.66 -0.90 5.58
N PHE A 166 -5.65 -1.20 6.43
CA PHE A 166 -5.44 -1.32 7.87
C PHE A 166 -5.28 -2.79 8.27
N ALA A 167 -4.12 -3.16 8.79
CA ALA A 167 -3.79 -4.51 9.24
C ALA A 167 -4.07 -4.66 10.74
N ASP A 168 -4.83 -5.67 11.14
CA ASP A 168 -5.21 -5.94 12.52
C ASP A 168 -4.22 -6.86 13.25
N ASP A 169 -3.35 -7.55 12.51
CA ASP A 169 -2.34 -8.44 13.06
C ASP A 169 -1.02 -8.40 12.26
N PRO A 170 0.09 -8.94 12.81
CA PRO A 170 1.37 -9.00 12.11
C PRO A 170 1.34 -9.79 10.80
N GLN A 171 0.48 -10.82 10.66
CA GLN A 171 0.34 -11.55 9.42
C GLN A 171 -0.21 -10.65 8.31
N MET A 172 -1.24 -9.86 8.62
CA MET A 172 -1.79 -8.90 7.65
C MET A 172 -0.80 -7.80 7.29
N VAL A 173 0.06 -7.37 8.23
CA VAL A 173 1.14 -6.40 7.89
C VAL A 173 2.02 -6.96 6.78
N TYR A 174 2.45 -8.23 6.88
CA TYR A 174 3.23 -8.87 5.83
C TYR A 174 2.46 -8.95 4.51
N ASP A 175 1.25 -9.49 4.55
CA ASP A 175 0.41 -9.74 3.37
C ASP A 175 0.07 -8.42 2.65
N PHE A 176 -0.32 -7.41 3.42
CA PHE A 176 -0.70 -6.11 2.86
C PHE A 176 0.47 -5.32 2.29
N ASN A 177 1.69 -5.49 2.78
CA ASN A 177 2.86 -4.87 2.14
C ASN A 177 3.07 -5.39 0.72
N LEU A 178 2.88 -6.69 0.48
CA LEU A 178 2.98 -7.29 -0.86
C LEU A 178 1.83 -6.82 -1.76
N ILE A 179 0.61 -6.84 -1.24
CA ILE A 179 -0.59 -6.40 -1.96
C ILE A 179 -0.53 -4.89 -2.25
N ALA A 180 -0.08 -4.08 -1.28
CA ALA A 180 0.03 -2.63 -1.39
C ALA A 180 0.93 -2.21 -2.56
N LEU A 181 2.11 -2.82 -2.69
CA LEU A 181 3.00 -2.48 -3.80
C LEU A 181 2.36 -2.82 -5.15
N LYS A 182 1.81 -4.03 -5.27
CA LYS A 182 1.15 -4.45 -6.51
C LYS A 182 -0.04 -3.56 -6.86
N LEU A 183 -0.85 -3.19 -5.86
CA LEU A 183 -1.96 -2.27 -6.03
C LEU A 183 -1.48 -0.89 -6.45
N ALA A 184 -0.49 -0.33 -5.73
CA ALA A 184 0.07 0.99 -6.03
C ALA A 184 0.52 1.11 -7.49
N GLU A 185 1.23 0.09 -7.98
CA GLU A 185 1.70 0.04 -9.37
C GLU A 185 0.58 -0.19 -10.40
N LYS A 186 -0.49 -0.92 -10.02
CA LYS A 186 -1.64 -1.15 -10.92
C LYS A 186 -2.55 0.06 -11.10
N VAL A 187 -2.66 0.91 -10.09
CA VAL A 187 -3.56 2.07 -10.12
C VAL A 187 -2.82 3.41 -10.15
N ASN A 188 -1.48 3.38 -10.06
CA ASN A 188 -0.61 4.55 -9.93
C ASN A 188 -1.09 5.50 -8.83
N LEU A 189 -1.25 4.95 -7.62
CA LEU A 189 -1.57 5.69 -6.42
C LEU A 189 -0.69 5.19 -5.26
N PRO A 190 -0.34 6.08 -4.34
CA PRO A 190 0.37 5.67 -3.14
C PRO A 190 -0.56 4.89 -2.20
N VAL A 191 0.00 3.91 -1.51
CA VAL A 191 -0.72 3.04 -0.58
C VAL A 191 -0.05 3.04 0.79
N VAL A 192 -0.85 3.19 1.83
CA VAL A 192 -0.43 3.02 3.23
C VAL A 192 -0.85 1.65 3.73
N VAL A 193 0.06 0.97 4.42
CA VAL A 193 -0.24 -0.14 5.32
C VAL A 193 -0.18 0.40 6.74
N ALA A 194 -1.34 0.60 7.34
CA ALA A 194 -1.50 1.09 8.69
C ALA A 194 -1.72 -0.08 9.66
N PHE A 195 -1.20 0.01 10.86
CA PHE A 195 -1.40 -0.99 11.90
C PHE A 195 -1.18 -0.38 13.29
N ASP A 196 -1.72 -1.02 14.33
CA ASP A 196 -1.57 -0.53 15.69
C ASP A 196 -0.11 -0.42 16.11
N GLY A 197 0.26 0.72 16.67
CA GLY A 197 1.61 1.10 17.03
C GLY A 197 2.14 0.47 18.31
N PHE A 198 1.41 -0.42 18.96
CA PHE A 198 1.83 -1.08 20.19
C PHE A 198 1.62 -2.60 20.13
N PHE A 199 0.39 -3.04 19.97
CA PHE A 199 0.09 -4.48 19.90
C PHE A 199 0.62 -5.09 18.61
N THR A 200 0.20 -4.59 17.46
CA THR A 200 0.61 -5.17 16.17
C THR A 200 2.08 -4.91 15.87
N SER A 201 2.58 -3.69 16.14
CA SER A 201 3.95 -3.31 15.78
C SER A 201 5.05 -4.03 16.58
N HIS A 202 4.79 -4.43 17.84
CA HIS A 202 5.82 -4.95 18.75
C HIS A 202 5.52 -6.34 19.31
N GLN A 203 4.26 -6.78 19.38
CA GLN A 203 3.97 -8.12 19.88
C GLN A 203 4.27 -9.17 18.81
N LYS A 204 5.13 -10.13 19.17
CA LYS A 204 5.47 -11.23 18.30
C LYS A 204 4.35 -12.24 18.22
N GLN A 205 4.00 -12.63 17.02
CA GLN A 205 3.00 -13.65 16.70
C GLN A 205 3.54 -14.66 15.70
N LYS A 206 2.90 -15.83 15.66
CA LYS A 206 3.21 -16.85 14.67
C LYS A 206 2.65 -16.41 13.31
N CYS A 207 3.52 -16.25 12.33
CA CYS A 207 3.17 -15.81 10.99
C CYS A 207 3.75 -16.75 9.93
N MET A 208 3.13 -16.75 8.76
CA MET A 208 3.55 -17.50 7.59
C MET A 208 4.01 -16.53 6.51
N VAL A 209 5.26 -16.69 6.06
CA VAL A 209 5.82 -15.88 4.99
C VAL A 209 6.22 -16.79 3.82
N PHE A 210 6.26 -16.27 2.61
CA PHE A 210 6.77 -17.04 1.48
C PHE A 210 8.23 -17.41 1.72
N SER A 211 8.57 -18.67 1.44
CA SER A 211 9.91 -19.20 1.67
C SER A 211 10.93 -18.63 0.69
N GLU A 212 10.50 -18.42 -0.55
CA GLU A 212 11.34 -17.99 -1.67
C GLU A 212 10.97 -16.58 -2.11
N ASP A 213 11.97 -15.72 -2.28
CA ASP A 213 11.78 -14.34 -2.72
C ASP A 213 11.23 -14.28 -4.16
N GLU A 214 11.54 -15.27 -4.99
CA GLU A 214 11.00 -15.42 -6.34
C GLU A 214 9.49 -15.51 -6.38
N THR A 215 8.87 -16.12 -5.36
CA THR A 215 7.40 -16.15 -5.23
C THR A 215 6.84 -14.74 -5.06
N VAL A 216 7.50 -13.92 -4.22
CA VAL A 216 7.12 -12.52 -4.02
C VAL A 216 7.33 -11.73 -5.30
N GLN A 217 8.49 -11.89 -5.95
CA GLN A 217 8.80 -11.21 -7.20
C GLN A 217 7.83 -11.59 -8.32
N HIS A 218 7.40 -12.85 -8.38
CA HIS A 218 6.37 -13.31 -9.32
C HIS A 218 5.01 -12.65 -9.02
N PHE A 219 4.61 -12.59 -7.75
CA PHE A 219 3.35 -11.98 -7.35
C PHE A 219 3.29 -10.49 -7.67
N ILE A 220 4.31 -9.72 -7.25
CA ILE A 220 4.33 -8.27 -7.50
C ILE A 220 4.56 -7.92 -8.97
N GLY A 221 5.16 -8.83 -9.75
CA GLY A 221 5.51 -8.63 -11.15
C GLY A 221 6.74 -7.76 -11.37
N LYS A 222 7.25 -7.75 -12.59
CA LYS A 222 8.34 -6.84 -12.97
C LYS A 222 7.83 -5.42 -12.98
N LYS A 223 8.58 -4.50 -12.37
CA LYS A 223 8.37 -3.09 -12.64
C LYS A 223 8.78 -2.82 -14.08
N LEU A 224 7.93 -2.15 -14.82
CA LEU A 224 8.29 -1.71 -16.16
C LEU A 224 9.36 -0.62 -16.03
N SER A 225 10.51 -0.82 -16.68
CA SER A 225 11.60 0.15 -16.72
C SER A 225 11.38 1.12 -17.89
N CYS A 226 11.96 2.32 -17.77
CA CYS A 226 11.94 3.32 -18.86
C CYS A 226 12.62 2.83 -20.14
N ASP A 227 13.46 1.79 -20.04
CA ASP A 227 14.11 1.16 -21.21
C ASP A 227 13.18 0.21 -21.97
N ASN A 228 11.96 -0.01 -21.50
CA ASN A 228 10.98 -0.83 -22.21
C ASN A 228 10.31 0.00 -23.31
N PRO A 229 10.41 -0.38 -24.60
CA PRO A 229 9.79 0.32 -25.71
C PRO A 229 8.26 0.47 -25.56
N GLU A 230 7.62 -0.45 -24.82
CA GLU A 230 6.19 -0.36 -24.51
C GLU A 230 5.88 0.82 -23.58
N ILE A 231 6.82 1.31 -22.77
CA ILE A 231 6.63 2.47 -21.90
C ILE A 231 6.73 3.78 -22.65
N SER A 232 7.61 3.88 -23.62
CA SER A 232 7.76 5.08 -24.45
C SER A 232 6.50 5.38 -25.28
N ALA A 233 5.63 4.39 -25.50
CA ALA A 233 4.34 4.55 -26.14
C ALA A 233 3.27 5.18 -25.21
N PHE A 234 3.56 5.37 -23.94
CA PHE A 234 2.60 5.69 -22.88
C PHE A 234 2.22 7.15 -22.69
N ALA A 235 2.97 8.06 -23.22
CA ALA A 235 2.52 9.43 -23.41
C ALA A 235 1.45 9.56 -24.51
N ARG A 236 1.10 8.46 -25.16
CA ARG A 236 0.10 8.41 -26.24
C ARG A 236 -1.02 7.46 -25.85
N ASN A 237 -2.26 7.90 -25.99
CA ASN A 237 -3.44 7.06 -25.93
C ASN A 237 -3.21 5.79 -26.77
N ASP A 238 -2.94 4.66 -26.10
CA ASP A 238 -2.90 3.42 -26.82
C ASP A 238 -4.34 3.00 -27.17
N SER A 239 -4.44 2.27 -28.27
CA SER A 239 -5.71 1.79 -28.81
C SER A 239 -6.42 0.75 -27.94
N THR A 240 -5.88 0.39 -26.77
CA THR A 240 -6.43 -0.62 -25.85
C THR A 240 -7.29 -0.03 -24.74
N GLY A 241 -7.33 1.30 -24.60
CA GLY A 241 -8.12 1.98 -23.55
C GLY A 241 -7.64 1.74 -22.13
N GLU A 242 -6.54 1.05 -21.92
CA GLU A 242 -5.91 0.91 -20.62
C GLU A 242 -5.05 2.15 -20.33
N ASN A 243 -5.55 3.02 -19.46
CA ASN A 243 -4.79 4.15 -18.93
C ASN A 243 -3.63 3.65 -18.06
N ARG A 244 -2.50 3.37 -18.66
CA ARG A 244 -1.27 3.03 -17.97
C ARG A 244 -0.47 4.32 -17.76
N PHE A 245 -0.63 5.01 -16.67
CA PHE A 245 0.23 6.09 -16.25
C PHE A 245 1.55 5.51 -15.73
N TYR A 246 2.64 5.82 -16.41
CA TYR A 246 3.97 5.61 -15.84
C TYR A 246 4.56 6.99 -15.56
N SER A 247 4.68 7.31 -14.30
CA SER A 247 5.43 8.47 -13.85
C SER A 247 6.92 8.14 -13.87
N VAL A 248 7.50 8.10 -15.05
CA VAL A 248 8.93 7.85 -15.20
C VAL A 248 9.52 9.02 -15.94
N LEU A 249 10.58 9.58 -15.36
CA LEU A 249 11.41 10.57 -16.06
C LEU A 249 12.09 9.85 -17.23
N ASP A 250 11.63 10.11 -18.42
CA ASP A 250 12.21 9.64 -19.65
C ASP A 250 13.00 10.78 -20.32
N LEU A 251 14.32 10.61 -20.44
CA LEU A 251 15.18 11.61 -21.06
C LEU A 251 14.90 11.82 -22.55
N ASN A 252 14.32 10.83 -23.22
CA ASN A 252 13.96 10.90 -24.63
C ASN A 252 12.56 11.54 -24.83
N HIS A 253 11.73 11.50 -23.80
CA HIS A 253 10.38 12.07 -23.79
C HIS A 253 10.16 12.84 -22.48
N PRO A 254 10.82 14.00 -22.30
CA PRO A 254 10.79 14.75 -21.07
C PRO A 254 9.35 15.23 -20.78
N VAL A 255 8.90 14.99 -19.56
CA VAL A 255 7.61 15.44 -19.03
C VAL A 255 7.81 16.23 -17.76
N SER A 256 6.94 17.20 -17.51
CA SER A 256 6.91 17.91 -16.25
C SER A 256 6.06 17.15 -15.26
N VAL A 257 6.61 16.89 -14.07
CA VAL A 257 5.91 16.29 -12.96
C VAL A 257 5.58 17.38 -11.94
N GLY A 258 4.32 17.44 -11.47
CA GLY A 258 3.89 18.46 -10.51
C GLY A 258 3.78 19.86 -11.10
N SER A 259 3.37 19.98 -12.35
CA SER A 259 3.14 21.26 -13.04
C SER A 259 2.13 22.12 -12.29
N TYR A 260 2.32 23.44 -12.34
CA TYR A 260 1.29 24.39 -11.96
C TYR A 260 0.06 24.22 -12.89
N MET A 261 -1.11 24.09 -12.28
CA MET A 261 -2.37 23.86 -13.01
C MET A 261 -3.42 24.88 -12.61
N ASN A 262 -3.98 25.55 -13.60
CA ASN A 262 -5.21 26.33 -13.47
C ASN A 262 -6.42 25.53 -13.96
N GLU A 263 -7.61 26.12 -13.90
CA GLU A 263 -8.78 25.58 -14.56
C GLU A 263 -8.63 25.60 -16.09
N PRO A 264 -9.04 24.57 -16.81
CA PRO A 264 -9.75 23.36 -16.35
C PRO A 264 -8.81 22.22 -15.88
N ASP A 265 -7.50 22.37 -15.94
CA ASP A 265 -6.53 21.28 -15.75
C ASP A 265 -6.54 20.73 -14.32
N ILE A 266 -6.72 21.61 -13.33
CA ILE A 266 -6.83 21.17 -11.93
C ILE A 266 -8.06 20.27 -11.69
N ILE A 267 -9.20 20.60 -12.34
CA ILE A 267 -10.43 19.81 -12.25
C ILE A 267 -10.20 18.44 -12.91
N ASN A 268 -9.59 18.44 -14.08
CA ASN A 268 -9.25 17.20 -14.78
C ASN A 268 -8.31 16.32 -13.95
N ASN A 269 -7.29 16.89 -13.30
CA ASN A 269 -6.39 16.15 -12.42
C ASN A 269 -7.15 15.51 -11.25
N LYS A 270 -8.03 16.25 -10.58
CA LYS A 270 -8.85 15.72 -9.46
C LYS A 270 -9.83 14.65 -9.94
N TYR A 271 -10.40 14.80 -11.12
CA TYR A 271 -11.26 13.78 -11.71
C TYR A 271 -10.48 12.50 -12.04
N GLN A 272 -9.26 12.61 -12.58
CA GLN A 272 -8.37 11.48 -12.80
C GLN A 272 -8.03 10.73 -11.50
N LEU A 273 -7.80 11.47 -10.42
CA LEU A 273 -7.57 10.87 -9.09
C LEU A 273 -8.81 10.13 -8.61
N PHE A 274 -10.00 10.71 -8.76
CA PHE A 274 -11.28 10.04 -8.44
C PHE A 274 -11.45 8.75 -9.24
N LEU A 275 -11.24 8.76 -10.54
CA LEU A 275 -11.33 7.57 -11.39
C LEU A 275 -10.35 6.47 -10.95
N ALA A 276 -9.15 6.84 -10.52
CA ALA A 276 -8.18 5.87 -10.00
C ALA A 276 -8.62 5.24 -8.67
N MET A 277 -9.31 5.99 -7.81
CA MET A 277 -9.90 5.45 -6.60
C MET A 277 -11.05 4.48 -6.90
N GLU A 278 -11.89 4.77 -7.88
CA GLU A 278 -12.94 3.84 -8.34
C GLU A 278 -12.34 2.57 -8.96
N GLU A 279 -11.24 2.70 -9.69
CA GLU A 279 -10.51 1.56 -10.23
C GLU A 279 -9.88 0.70 -9.13
N THR A 280 -9.41 1.33 -8.05
CA THR A 280 -8.90 0.64 -6.86
C THR A 280 -9.94 -0.29 -6.25
N ARG A 281 -11.20 0.17 -6.12
CA ARG A 281 -12.31 -0.64 -5.58
C ARG A 281 -12.57 -1.90 -6.40
N LYS A 282 -12.34 -1.85 -7.71
CA LYS A 282 -12.50 -3.00 -8.61
C LYS A 282 -11.31 -3.95 -8.56
N LYS A 283 -10.10 -3.41 -8.50
CA LYS A 283 -8.85 -4.19 -8.59
C LYS A 283 -8.46 -4.85 -7.28
N LEU A 284 -8.74 -4.23 -6.14
CA LEU A 284 -8.31 -4.76 -4.85
C LEU A 284 -8.89 -6.15 -4.53
N PRO A 285 -10.19 -6.45 -4.74
CA PRO A 285 -10.70 -7.80 -4.56
C PRO A 285 -10.00 -8.84 -5.45
N MET A 286 -9.71 -8.49 -6.69
CA MET A 286 -8.98 -9.38 -7.60
C MET A 286 -7.56 -9.69 -7.11
N LEU A 287 -6.90 -8.71 -6.46
CA LEU A 287 -5.59 -8.92 -5.85
C LEU A 287 -5.67 -9.76 -4.58
N PHE A 288 -6.73 -9.63 -3.80
CA PHE A 288 -7.00 -10.50 -2.67
C PHE A 288 -7.18 -11.95 -3.11
N ASP A 289 -7.95 -12.21 -4.17
CA ASP A 289 -8.15 -13.54 -4.74
C ASP A 289 -6.84 -14.13 -5.31
N GLU A 290 -6.06 -13.31 -6.01
CA GLU A 290 -4.76 -13.71 -6.54
C GLU A 290 -3.80 -14.07 -5.40
N PHE A 291 -3.72 -13.23 -4.36
CA PHE A 291 -2.90 -13.47 -3.18
C PHE A 291 -3.35 -14.73 -2.42
N ALA A 292 -4.66 -14.90 -2.25
CA ALA A 292 -5.24 -16.09 -1.61
C ALA A 292 -4.91 -17.38 -2.37
N SER A 293 -4.88 -17.33 -3.69
CA SER A 293 -4.50 -18.50 -4.51
C SER A 293 -3.05 -18.96 -4.28
N LEU A 294 -2.16 -18.03 -3.90
CA LEU A 294 -0.75 -18.29 -3.61
C LEU A 294 -0.51 -18.64 -2.14
N SER A 295 -1.12 -17.89 -1.25
CA SER A 295 -0.86 -17.97 0.20
C SER A 295 -1.81 -18.88 0.96
N GLY A 296 -3.03 -19.11 0.43
CA GLY A 296 -4.14 -19.73 1.15
C GLY A 296 -4.82 -18.81 2.16
N ARG A 297 -4.47 -17.52 2.21
CA ARG A 297 -5.05 -16.51 3.11
C ARG A 297 -5.97 -15.57 2.36
N MET A 298 -7.24 -15.52 2.77
CA MET A 298 -8.25 -14.65 2.19
C MET A 298 -8.28 -13.30 2.91
N HIS A 299 -8.38 -12.24 2.13
CA HIS A 299 -8.60 -10.88 2.63
C HIS A 299 -9.86 -10.29 2.00
N THR A 300 -10.50 -9.36 2.69
CA THR A 300 -11.71 -8.68 2.25
C THR A 300 -11.62 -7.19 2.62
N PHE A 301 -12.51 -6.35 2.10
CA PHE A 301 -12.58 -4.94 2.47
C PHE A 301 -12.82 -4.70 3.96
N CYS A 302 -13.63 -5.56 4.57
CA CYS A 302 -13.98 -5.50 5.98
C CYS A 302 -13.97 -6.92 6.53
N ARG A 303 -13.46 -7.09 7.75
CA ARG A 303 -13.52 -8.35 8.48
C ARG A 303 -14.58 -8.24 9.57
N GLY A 304 -15.60 -9.07 9.47
CA GLY A 304 -16.62 -9.18 10.52
C GLY A 304 -16.11 -9.98 11.70
N TYR A 305 -16.37 -9.52 12.91
CA TYR A 305 -16.11 -10.25 14.15
C TYR A 305 -17.38 -10.20 15.02
N LEU A 306 -17.94 -11.36 15.33
CA LEU A 306 -19.20 -11.49 16.11
C LEU A 306 -20.34 -10.65 15.53
N CYS A 307 -20.50 -10.65 14.20
CA CYS A 307 -21.53 -9.84 13.52
C CYS A 307 -22.77 -10.66 13.14
N GLU A 308 -22.79 -11.98 13.38
CA GLU A 308 -23.81 -12.89 12.86
C GLU A 308 -25.20 -12.64 13.47
N ASP A 309 -25.26 -12.12 14.69
CA ASP A 309 -26.46 -11.81 15.45
C ASP A 309 -26.55 -10.34 15.91
N ALA A 310 -25.76 -9.47 15.28
CA ALA A 310 -25.72 -8.06 15.63
C ALA A 310 -26.87 -7.29 14.98
N ASP A 311 -27.66 -6.56 15.79
CA ASP A 311 -28.72 -5.66 15.29
C ASP A 311 -28.15 -4.38 14.66
N ILE A 312 -26.94 -3.98 15.06
CA ILE A 312 -26.22 -2.80 14.56
C ILE A 312 -24.75 -3.18 14.34
N ILE A 313 -24.22 -2.88 13.19
CA ILE A 313 -22.81 -3.09 12.80
C ILE A 313 -22.14 -1.75 12.55
#